data_bf5ff19da2c3be14cc03e0076c4b405d
#
_entry.id   bf5ff19da2c3be14cc03e0076c4b405d
#
_cell.length_a   1.000
_cell.length_b   1.000
_cell.length_c   1.000
_cell.angle_alpha   90.00
_cell.angle_beta   90.00
_cell.angle_gamma   90.00
#
_symmetry.space_group_name_H-M   'P 1'
#
loop_
_entity.id
_entity.type
_entity.pdbx_description
1 polymer ?
#
loop_
_entity_poly.entity_id
_entity_poly.type
_entity_poly.pdbx_seq_one_letter_code
_entity_poly.pdbx_strand_id
1 'polypeptide(L)'
;MNPPLLSPHRRRALRTFLLWGLPLLFLGGGAGWLWRDWNALRILEPSGGFYFPRRLELPVPAFRQNDERWGQDPLGETQGTLGAEGCAVSSAAMVLSFYGVDTDPQRLNTFLTGASGYTPEGWIYWEAAAELEPGKVRHAYEDLPSYRLIDSNLCRGNPVIVRLRMPGGTTHFVVVAGKSGFDYLTRDPGTGAERGLYALRELGSRIEALRFYEKLR
;
A
#
# COMPACT_ATOMS: atom_id res chain seq x y z
N MET A 1 36.49 -10.37 -57.83
CA MET A 1 35.57 -11.43 -57.48
C MET A 1 34.25 -10.76 -56.98
N ASN A 2 33.17 -10.88 -57.77
CA ASN A 2 31.89 -10.34 -57.39
C ASN A 2 31.20 -11.30 -56.40
N PRO A 3 30.58 -10.83 -55.31
CA PRO A 3 29.88 -11.68 -54.37
C PRO A 3 28.68 -12.36 -55.06
N PRO A 4 28.34 -13.61 -54.68
CA PRO A 4 27.25 -14.34 -55.31
C PRO A 4 25.91 -13.67 -55.07
N LEU A 5 25.16 -13.39 -56.11
CA LEU A 5 23.81 -12.85 -56.05
C LEU A 5 22.87 -13.90 -55.43
N LEU A 6 22.15 -13.50 -54.36
CA LEU A 6 21.16 -14.35 -53.70
C LEU A 6 20.09 -14.82 -54.70
N SER A 7 19.72 -16.09 -54.63
CA SER A 7 18.68 -16.68 -55.51
C SER A 7 17.31 -15.97 -55.28
N PRO A 8 16.42 -15.97 -56.29
CA PRO A 8 15.12 -15.30 -56.24
C PRO A 8 14.28 -15.75 -55.04
N HIS A 9 14.36 -17.02 -54.64
CA HIS A 9 13.67 -17.58 -53.49
C HIS A 9 14.21 -17.01 -52.17
N ARG A 10 15.50 -16.85 -52.00
CA ARG A 10 16.10 -16.24 -50.82
C ARG A 10 15.78 -14.75 -50.70
N ARG A 11 15.67 -14.02 -51.82
CA ARG A 11 15.27 -12.61 -51.85
C ARG A 11 13.79 -12.44 -51.44
N ARG A 12 12.90 -13.35 -51.87
CA ARG A 12 11.49 -13.33 -51.42
C ARG A 12 11.37 -13.64 -49.95
N ALA A 13 12.02 -14.68 -49.44
CA ALA A 13 12.01 -15.04 -48.02
C ALA A 13 12.55 -13.90 -47.13
N LEU A 14 13.64 -13.22 -47.56
CA LEU A 14 14.20 -12.08 -46.83
C LEU A 14 13.25 -10.88 -46.83
N ARG A 15 12.57 -10.60 -47.94
CA ARG A 15 11.56 -9.52 -48.02
C ARG A 15 10.35 -9.82 -47.15
N THR A 16 9.86 -11.05 -47.13
CA THR A 16 8.75 -11.45 -46.28
C THR A 16 9.14 -11.37 -44.79
N PHE A 17 10.35 -11.79 -44.43
CA PHE A 17 10.87 -11.67 -43.07
C PHE A 17 11.03 -10.21 -42.63
N LEU A 18 11.54 -9.34 -43.52
CA LEU A 18 11.69 -7.90 -43.22
C LEU A 18 10.34 -7.19 -43.12
N LEU A 19 9.34 -7.59 -43.91
CA LEU A 19 8.03 -6.93 -43.95
C LEU A 19 7.12 -7.38 -42.77
N TRP A 20 7.25 -8.61 -42.32
CA TRP A 20 6.37 -9.17 -41.30
C TRP A 20 7.07 -9.60 -40.00
N GLY A 21 8.32 -10.06 -40.11
CA GLY A 21 9.08 -10.53 -38.96
C GLY A 21 9.56 -9.41 -38.06
N LEU A 22 10.06 -8.29 -38.63
CA LEU A 22 10.48 -7.12 -37.86
C LEU A 22 9.34 -6.46 -37.09
N PRO A 23 8.16 -6.16 -37.69
CA PRO A 23 7.04 -5.61 -36.94
C PRO A 23 6.55 -6.53 -35.79
N LEU A 24 6.55 -7.85 -36.01
CA LEU A 24 6.17 -8.80 -34.95
C LEU A 24 7.19 -8.85 -33.83
N LEU A 25 8.48 -8.74 -34.12
CA LEU A 25 9.51 -8.63 -33.07
C LEU A 25 9.41 -7.31 -32.30
N PHE A 26 9.10 -6.20 -32.96
CA PHE A 26 8.86 -4.91 -32.32
C PHE A 26 7.59 -4.93 -31.46
N LEU A 27 6.51 -5.54 -31.94
CA LEU A 27 5.26 -5.69 -31.17
C LEU A 27 5.45 -6.63 -29.97
N GLY A 28 6.15 -7.75 -30.16
CA GLY A 28 6.46 -8.68 -29.06
C GLY A 28 7.43 -8.08 -28.03
N GLY A 29 8.46 -7.38 -28.48
CA GLY A 29 9.41 -6.66 -27.63
C GLY A 29 8.75 -5.51 -26.86
N GLY A 30 7.90 -4.73 -27.54
CA GLY A 30 7.12 -3.64 -26.94
C GLY A 30 6.11 -4.14 -25.91
N ALA A 31 5.39 -5.22 -26.24
CA ALA A 31 4.47 -5.84 -25.31
C ALA A 31 5.17 -6.43 -24.07
N GLY A 32 6.33 -7.07 -24.25
CA GLY A 32 7.15 -7.57 -23.15
C GLY A 32 7.72 -6.47 -22.27
N TRP A 33 8.13 -5.35 -22.87
CA TRP A 33 8.59 -4.17 -22.14
C TRP A 33 7.45 -3.52 -21.36
N LEU A 34 6.28 -3.32 -21.99
CA LEU A 34 5.07 -2.81 -21.31
C LEU A 34 4.61 -3.73 -20.18
N TRP A 35 4.68 -5.05 -20.37
CA TRP A 35 4.34 -6.02 -19.32
C TRP A 35 5.33 -5.98 -18.14
N ARG A 36 6.62 -5.81 -18.41
CA ARG A 36 7.67 -5.65 -17.40
C ARG A 36 7.47 -4.35 -16.62
N ASP A 37 7.19 -3.24 -17.32
CA ASP A 37 6.93 -1.95 -16.67
C ASP A 37 5.61 -1.96 -15.90
N TRP A 38 4.57 -2.62 -16.41
CA TRP A 38 3.32 -2.83 -15.69
C TRP A 38 3.54 -3.61 -14.39
N ASN A 39 4.39 -4.62 -14.37
CA ASN A 39 4.75 -5.36 -13.17
C ASN A 39 5.70 -4.59 -12.25
N ALA A 40 6.57 -3.73 -12.79
CA ALA A 40 7.42 -2.85 -12.00
C ALA A 40 6.63 -1.73 -11.29
N LEU A 41 5.48 -1.31 -11.85
CA LEU A 41 4.56 -0.34 -11.24
C LEU A 41 3.74 -0.91 -10.06
N ARG A 42 3.92 -2.18 -9.71
CA ARG A 42 3.26 -2.80 -8.55
C ARG A 42 3.88 -2.45 -7.21
N ILE A 43 4.98 -1.72 -7.19
CA ILE A 43 5.68 -1.27 -5.98
C ILE A 43 6.03 0.20 -6.19
N LEU A 44 5.62 1.07 -5.27
CA LEU A 44 5.92 2.50 -5.35
C LEU A 44 7.06 2.88 -4.42
N GLU A 45 7.83 3.88 -4.84
CA GLU A 45 8.78 4.55 -3.95
C GLU A 45 8.01 5.31 -2.84
N PRO A 46 8.62 5.53 -1.67
CA PRO A 46 7.98 6.19 -0.52
C PRO A 46 7.76 7.69 -0.71
N SER A 47 8.15 8.23 -1.84
CA SER A 47 7.89 9.61 -2.28
C SER A 47 7.54 9.62 -3.76
N GLY A 48 6.72 10.59 -4.21
CA GLY A 48 6.27 10.68 -5.61
C GLY A 48 4.86 11.24 -5.76
N GLY A 49 4.21 10.93 -6.88
CA GLY A 49 2.87 11.42 -7.20
C GLY A 49 2.83 12.92 -7.51
N PHE A 50 1.73 13.60 -7.16
CA PHE A 50 1.60 15.04 -7.36
C PHE A 50 2.46 15.83 -6.37
N TYR A 51 2.99 16.95 -6.81
CA TYR A 51 3.70 17.88 -5.94
C TYR A 51 2.73 18.71 -5.10
N PHE A 52 2.89 18.69 -3.78
CA PHE A 52 2.09 19.49 -2.84
C PHE A 52 2.87 20.72 -2.43
N PRO A 53 2.53 21.91 -2.93
CA PRO A 53 3.29 23.14 -2.67
C PRO A 53 3.16 23.63 -1.22
N ARG A 54 2.13 23.17 -0.53
CA ARG A 54 1.90 23.40 0.91
C ARG A 54 1.86 22.08 1.63
N ARG A 55 2.43 22.05 2.83
CA ARG A 55 2.34 20.88 3.70
C ARG A 55 0.88 20.62 4.09
N LEU A 56 0.41 19.42 3.79
CA LEU A 56 -0.90 18.90 4.22
C LEU A 56 -0.66 17.95 5.39
N GLU A 57 -1.44 18.10 6.46
CA GLU A 57 -1.49 17.18 7.58
C GLU A 57 -2.92 16.90 7.97
N LEU A 58 -3.27 15.63 8.10
CA LEU A 58 -4.54 15.19 8.64
C LEU A 58 -4.36 14.88 10.13
N PRO A 59 -5.31 15.26 10.99
CA PRO A 59 -5.21 15.07 12.45
C PRO A 59 -5.53 13.60 12.82
N VAL A 60 -4.81 12.67 12.22
CA VAL A 60 -4.92 11.24 12.54
C VAL A 60 -4.30 11.00 13.92
N PRO A 61 -5.03 10.37 14.87
CA PRO A 61 -4.48 10.04 16.18
C PRO A 61 -3.29 9.11 16.06
N ALA A 62 -2.43 9.11 17.07
CA ALA A 62 -1.26 8.25 17.13
C ALA A 62 -1.49 7.13 18.14
N PHE A 63 -1.51 5.89 17.67
CA PHE A 63 -1.55 4.70 18.50
C PHE A 63 -0.29 3.87 18.29
N ARG A 64 0.46 3.61 19.37
CA ARG A 64 1.60 2.70 19.34
C ARG A 64 1.10 1.27 19.49
N GLN A 65 1.56 0.36 18.63
CA GLN A 65 1.19 -1.06 18.77
C GLN A 65 1.70 -1.67 20.09
N ASN A 66 2.87 -1.22 20.57
CA ASN A 66 3.49 -1.70 21.81
C ASN A 66 3.21 -0.79 23.02
N ASP A 67 2.11 -0.04 23.03
CA ASP A 67 1.66 0.72 24.19
C ASP A 67 1.42 -0.23 25.38
N GLU A 68 1.81 0.18 26.60
CA GLU A 68 1.68 -0.63 27.81
C GLU A 68 0.25 -1.05 28.12
N ARG A 69 -0.75 -0.30 27.64
CA ARG A 69 -2.17 -0.60 27.82
C ARG A 69 -2.65 -1.84 27.08
N TRP A 70 -2.04 -2.16 25.93
CA TRP A 70 -2.50 -3.25 25.05
C TRP A 70 -1.39 -4.06 24.38
N GLY A 71 -0.14 -3.63 24.52
CA GLY A 71 0.99 -4.26 23.80
C GLY A 71 1.19 -5.74 24.15
N GLN A 72 0.70 -6.19 25.31
CA GLN A 72 0.76 -7.58 25.73
C GLN A 72 -0.49 -8.40 25.38
N ASP A 73 -1.54 -7.75 24.84
CA ASP A 73 -2.78 -8.44 24.48
C ASP A 73 -2.49 -9.42 23.31
N PRO A 74 -3.03 -10.65 23.36
CA PRO A 74 -2.93 -11.58 22.26
C PRO A 74 -3.50 -10.99 20.96
N LEU A 75 -2.85 -11.21 19.83
CA LEU A 75 -3.34 -10.80 18.52
C LEU A 75 -4.31 -11.87 17.99
N GLY A 76 -5.60 -11.60 18.12
CA GLY A 76 -6.61 -12.60 17.79
C GLY A 76 -6.40 -13.89 18.59
N GLU A 77 -6.46 -15.03 17.91
CA GLU A 77 -6.22 -16.36 18.48
C GLU A 77 -4.79 -16.89 18.24
N THR A 78 -3.85 -16.01 17.87
CA THR A 78 -2.46 -16.39 17.57
C THR A 78 -1.60 -16.42 18.85
N GLN A 79 -0.33 -16.86 18.69
CA GLN A 79 0.67 -16.76 19.75
C GLN A 79 1.36 -15.38 19.79
N GLY A 80 1.07 -14.50 18.80
CA GLY A 80 1.61 -13.16 18.74
C GLY A 80 0.88 -12.18 19.66
N THR A 81 1.46 -11.01 19.85
CA THR A 81 0.85 -9.92 20.63
C THR A 81 0.66 -8.69 19.77
N LEU A 82 -0.25 -7.80 20.19
CA LEU A 82 -0.42 -6.48 19.55
C LEU A 82 0.91 -5.72 19.49
N GLY A 83 1.71 -5.78 20.55
CA GLY A 83 3.01 -5.11 20.58
C GLY A 83 4.01 -5.63 19.55
N ALA A 84 4.00 -6.93 19.29
CA ALA A 84 4.92 -7.56 18.34
C ALA A 84 4.43 -7.45 16.88
N GLU A 85 3.13 -7.67 16.63
CA GLU A 85 2.59 -7.91 15.28
C GLU A 85 1.39 -7.02 14.94
N GLY A 86 0.93 -6.15 15.85
CA GLY A 86 -0.30 -5.38 15.74
C GLY A 86 -0.26 -4.14 14.85
N CYS A 87 0.73 -3.97 13.96
CA CYS A 87 0.84 -2.76 13.13
C CYS A 87 -0.40 -2.53 12.22
N ALA A 88 -1.00 -3.60 11.69
CA ALA A 88 -2.20 -3.52 10.88
C ALA A 88 -3.41 -3.06 11.70
N VAL A 89 -3.63 -3.66 12.87
CA VAL A 89 -4.72 -3.30 13.79
C VAL A 89 -4.57 -1.86 14.27
N SER A 90 -3.37 -1.46 14.68
CA SER A 90 -3.11 -0.11 15.15
C SER A 90 -3.29 0.94 14.04
N SER A 91 -2.88 0.63 12.81
CA SER A 91 -3.11 1.50 11.65
C SER A 91 -4.59 1.62 11.30
N ALA A 92 -5.35 0.52 11.35
CA ALA A 92 -6.80 0.54 11.16
C ALA A 92 -7.48 1.37 12.26
N ALA A 93 -7.14 1.14 13.53
CA ALA A 93 -7.69 1.89 14.65
C ALA A 93 -7.43 3.40 14.52
N MET A 94 -6.24 3.83 14.09
CA MET A 94 -5.94 5.24 13.83
C MET A 94 -6.89 5.85 12.79
N VAL A 95 -7.12 5.15 11.67
CA VAL A 95 -7.97 5.66 10.59
C VAL A 95 -9.44 5.64 10.98
N LEU A 96 -9.91 4.58 11.65
CA LEU A 96 -11.28 4.48 12.13
C LEU A 96 -11.58 5.58 13.17
N SER A 97 -10.67 5.78 14.14
CA SER A 97 -10.79 6.85 15.15
C SER A 97 -10.78 8.24 14.50
N PHE A 98 -9.95 8.47 13.46
CA PHE A 98 -9.96 9.70 12.68
C PHE A 98 -11.35 10.00 12.07
N TYR A 99 -12.09 8.98 11.65
CA TYR A 99 -13.45 9.13 11.13
C TYR A 99 -14.53 9.22 12.21
N GLY A 100 -14.14 9.16 13.49
CA GLY A 100 -15.04 9.30 14.64
C GLY A 100 -15.64 7.98 15.14
N VAL A 101 -15.05 6.84 14.76
CA VAL A 101 -15.32 5.56 15.43
C VAL A 101 -14.64 5.60 16.79
N ASP A 102 -15.38 5.26 17.85
CA ASP A 102 -14.84 5.21 19.21
C ASP A 102 -14.01 3.93 19.38
N THR A 103 -12.71 4.03 19.09
CA THR A 103 -11.80 2.88 19.10
C THR A 103 -10.35 3.26 19.36
N ASP A 104 -9.60 2.25 19.81
CA ASP A 104 -8.16 2.17 19.93
C ASP A 104 -7.71 0.75 19.51
N PRO A 105 -6.39 0.43 19.52
CA PRO A 105 -5.92 -0.90 19.14
C PRO A 105 -6.48 -2.04 19.99
N GLN A 106 -6.66 -1.86 21.29
CA GLN A 106 -7.21 -2.89 22.18
C GLN A 106 -8.66 -3.20 21.84
N ARG A 107 -9.47 -2.14 21.73
CA ARG A 107 -10.90 -2.29 21.45
C ARG A 107 -11.15 -2.90 20.09
N LEU A 108 -10.38 -2.46 19.06
CA LEU A 108 -10.49 -3.04 17.73
C LEU A 108 -10.06 -4.51 17.72
N ASN A 109 -8.94 -4.85 18.37
CA ASN A 109 -8.46 -6.23 18.49
C ASN A 109 -9.48 -7.15 19.17
N THR A 110 -10.06 -6.70 20.28
CA THR A 110 -11.11 -7.44 21.00
C THR A 110 -12.33 -7.69 20.12
N PHE A 111 -12.78 -6.67 19.40
CA PHE A 111 -13.89 -6.80 18.46
C PHE A 111 -13.57 -7.78 17.33
N LEU A 112 -12.43 -7.63 16.66
CA LEU A 112 -12.01 -8.52 15.56
C LEU A 112 -11.88 -9.97 16.02
N THR A 113 -11.33 -10.21 17.21
CA THR A 113 -11.24 -11.56 17.79
C THR A 113 -12.63 -12.18 17.95
N GLY A 114 -13.58 -11.44 18.55
CA GLY A 114 -14.95 -11.92 18.75
C GLY A 114 -15.78 -12.07 17.47
N ALA A 115 -15.44 -11.33 16.41
CA ALA A 115 -16.15 -11.32 15.13
C ALA A 115 -15.50 -12.20 14.05
N SER A 116 -14.53 -13.07 14.40
CA SER A 116 -13.72 -13.83 13.44
C SER A 116 -13.08 -12.95 12.37
N GLY A 117 -12.65 -11.76 12.77
CA GLY A 117 -12.06 -10.73 11.92
C GLY A 117 -10.56 -10.93 11.56
N TYR A 118 -10.02 -12.12 11.88
CA TYR A 118 -8.65 -12.51 11.58
C TYR A 118 -8.58 -13.75 10.71
N THR A 119 -7.54 -13.83 9.87
CA THR A 119 -7.13 -15.11 9.27
C THR A 119 -6.46 -16.00 10.33
N PRO A 120 -6.28 -17.32 10.07
CA PRO A 120 -5.53 -18.21 10.97
C PRO A 120 -4.10 -17.73 11.28
N GLU A 121 -3.48 -16.94 10.37
CA GLU A 121 -2.16 -16.36 10.52
C GLU A 121 -2.15 -15.04 11.31
N GLY A 122 -3.32 -14.54 11.73
CA GLY A 122 -3.46 -13.30 12.48
C GLY A 122 -3.53 -12.03 11.61
N TRP A 123 -3.79 -12.16 10.31
CA TRP A 123 -4.01 -11.01 9.45
C TRP A 123 -5.46 -10.54 9.56
N ILE A 124 -5.66 -9.21 9.62
CA ILE A 124 -7.02 -8.69 9.75
C ILE A 124 -7.78 -8.74 8.42
N TYR A 125 -9.07 -9.03 8.50
CA TYR A 125 -10.01 -8.73 7.42
C TYR A 125 -10.38 -7.25 7.53
N TRP A 126 -9.95 -6.44 6.56
CA TRP A 126 -10.11 -4.98 6.60
C TRP A 126 -11.58 -4.56 6.58
N GLU A 127 -12.44 -5.32 5.91
CA GLU A 127 -13.90 -5.14 5.93
C GLU A 127 -14.46 -5.32 7.34
N ALA A 128 -14.01 -6.36 8.05
CA ALA A 128 -14.48 -6.65 9.41
C ALA A 128 -14.17 -5.50 10.36
N ALA A 129 -13.04 -4.82 10.22
CA ALA A 129 -12.70 -3.67 11.04
C ALA A 129 -13.69 -2.50 10.89
N ALA A 130 -14.32 -2.34 9.70
CA ALA A 130 -15.34 -1.32 9.47
C ALA A 130 -16.66 -1.61 10.20
N GLU A 131 -16.91 -2.86 10.55
CA GLU A 131 -18.13 -3.31 11.21
C GLU A 131 -18.12 -3.06 12.73
N LEU A 132 -17.01 -2.52 13.30
CA LEU A 132 -16.97 -2.15 14.73
C LEU A 132 -18.07 -1.13 15.10
N GLU A 133 -18.31 -0.16 14.23
CA GLU A 133 -19.46 0.74 14.30
C GLU A 133 -20.12 0.84 12.92
N PRO A 134 -21.09 -0.05 12.63
CA PRO A 134 -21.77 -0.08 11.34
C PRO A 134 -22.39 1.27 10.97
N GLY A 135 -22.26 1.67 9.73
CA GLY A 135 -22.81 2.93 9.22
C GLY A 135 -21.93 4.16 9.41
N LYS A 136 -20.81 4.10 10.11
CA LYS A 136 -19.85 5.23 10.19
C LYS A 136 -18.84 5.25 9.07
N VAL A 137 -18.29 4.10 8.74
CA VAL A 137 -17.25 3.93 7.71
C VAL A 137 -17.52 2.69 6.87
N ARG A 138 -16.91 2.65 5.70
CA ARG A 138 -16.82 1.42 4.89
C ARG A 138 -15.39 1.19 4.45
N HIS A 139 -14.99 -0.05 4.32
CA HIS A 139 -13.77 -0.44 3.63
C HIS A 139 -13.96 -0.19 2.13
N ALA A 140 -13.12 0.63 1.54
CA ALA A 140 -13.30 1.11 0.17
C ALA A 140 -12.28 0.54 -0.81
N TYR A 141 -11.12 0.12 -0.34
CA TYR A 141 -10.05 -0.37 -1.20
C TYR A 141 -9.02 -1.20 -0.43
N GLU A 142 -8.63 -2.32 -1.04
CA GLU A 142 -7.48 -3.14 -0.66
C GLU A 142 -6.87 -3.77 -1.90
N ASP A 143 -5.79 -3.22 -2.43
CA ASP A 143 -5.07 -3.78 -3.58
C ASP A 143 -3.75 -3.03 -3.84
N LEU A 144 -3.27 -3.10 -5.08
CA LEU A 144 -2.02 -2.54 -5.56
C LEU A 144 -1.87 -1.04 -5.27
N PRO A 145 -0.65 -0.57 -5.02
CA PRO A 145 -0.41 0.81 -4.71
C PRO A 145 -0.53 1.70 -5.95
N SER A 146 -1.00 2.93 -5.74
CA SER A 146 -1.12 3.95 -6.77
C SER A 146 -0.92 5.34 -6.17
N TYR A 147 0.04 6.10 -6.69
CA TYR A 147 0.23 7.51 -6.30
C TYR A 147 -1.05 8.32 -6.45
N ARG A 148 -1.77 8.09 -7.55
CA ARG A 148 -3.03 8.77 -7.81
C ARG A 148 -4.08 8.50 -6.72
N LEU A 149 -4.17 7.26 -6.24
CA LEU A 149 -5.09 6.90 -5.16
C LEU A 149 -4.67 7.54 -3.84
N ILE A 150 -3.38 7.51 -3.49
CA ILE A 150 -2.88 8.16 -2.28
C ILE A 150 -3.18 9.68 -2.34
N ASP A 151 -2.73 10.34 -3.40
CA ASP A 151 -2.85 11.79 -3.53
C ASP A 151 -4.31 12.26 -3.58
N SER A 152 -5.17 11.55 -4.32
CA SER A 152 -6.59 11.88 -4.40
C SER A 152 -7.32 11.68 -3.06
N ASN A 153 -6.92 10.69 -2.25
CA ASN A 153 -7.46 10.52 -0.91
C ASN A 153 -7.00 11.65 0.02
N LEU A 154 -5.71 11.95 0.04
CA LEU A 154 -5.18 13.07 0.83
C LEU A 154 -5.85 14.40 0.47
N CYS A 155 -6.05 14.71 -0.83
CA CYS A 155 -6.75 15.91 -1.27
C CYS A 155 -8.21 15.97 -0.80
N ARG A 156 -8.86 14.82 -0.58
CA ARG A 156 -10.21 14.72 -0.02
C ARG A 156 -10.23 14.69 1.52
N GLY A 157 -9.07 14.76 2.15
CA GLY A 157 -8.95 14.66 3.60
C GLY A 157 -9.06 13.23 4.14
N ASN A 158 -8.78 12.22 3.32
CA ASN A 158 -8.82 10.81 3.70
C ASN A 158 -7.40 10.28 3.89
N PRO A 159 -7.05 9.76 5.06
CA PRO A 159 -5.79 9.05 5.28
C PRO A 159 -5.78 7.70 4.57
N VAL A 160 -4.58 7.21 4.23
CA VAL A 160 -4.37 5.94 3.51
C VAL A 160 -3.42 5.05 4.29
N ILE A 161 -3.80 3.80 4.53
CA ILE A 161 -2.91 2.80 5.11
C ILE A 161 -2.05 2.22 3.99
N VAL A 162 -0.75 2.16 4.19
CA VAL A 162 0.20 1.57 3.25
C VAL A 162 0.88 0.36 3.86
N ARG A 163 1.02 -0.69 3.04
CA ARG A 163 1.85 -1.85 3.38
C ARG A 163 3.24 -1.64 2.83
N LEU A 164 4.22 -1.82 3.69
CA LEU A 164 5.64 -1.71 3.38
C LEU A 164 6.33 -3.07 3.55
N ARG A 165 7.41 -3.30 2.79
CA ARG A 165 8.35 -4.39 3.06
C ARG A 165 9.62 -3.81 3.65
N MET A 166 9.79 -4.05 4.94
CA MET A 166 10.95 -3.53 5.67
C MET A 166 12.25 -4.24 5.23
N PRO A 167 13.41 -3.61 5.41
CA PRO A 167 14.68 -4.30 5.31
C PRO A 167 14.67 -5.55 6.21
N GLY A 168 15.01 -6.71 5.65
CA GLY A 168 14.87 -7.99 6.36
C GLY A 168 13.60 -8.78 6.01
N GLY A 169 12.69 -8.22 5.19
CA GLY A 169 11.55 -8.95 4.61
C GLY A 169 10.26 -8.90 5.44
N THR A 170 10.27 -8.27 6.61
CA THR A 170 9.08 -8.12 7.46
C THR A 170 8.07 -7.16 6.82
N THR A 171 6.79 -7.49 6.90
CA THR A 171 5.70 -6.61 6.50
C THR A 171 5.40 -5.60 7.61
N HIS A 172 5.20 -4.33 7.24
CA HIS A 172 4.80 -3.28 8.16
C HIS A 172 3.68 -2.43 7.58
N PHE A 173 2.74 -2.02 8.42
CA PHE A 173 1.64 -1.13 8.05
C PHE A 173 1.79 0.20 8.77
N VAL A 174 1.61 1.28 8.01
CA VAL A 174 1.62 2.65 8.53
C VAL A 174 0.53 3.48 7.87
N VAL A 175 0.16 4.61 8.47
CA VAL A 175 -0.86 5.50 7.92
C VAL A 175 -0.20 6.70 7.26
N VAL A 176 -0.40 6.89 5.96
CA VAL A 176 -0.09 8.14 5.27
C VAL A 176 -1.17 9.16 5.65
N ALA A 177 -0.77 10.11 6.48
CA ALA A 177 -1.64 11.14 7.05
C ALA A 177 -1.29 12.55 6.57
N GLY A 178 -0.44 12.67 5.56
CA GLY A 178 -0.08 13.98 5.01
C GLY A 178 0.92 13.90 3.86
N LYS A 179 1.26 15.08 3.34
CA LYS A 179 2.23 15.21 2.25
C LYS A 179 2.89 16.60 2.26
N SER A 180 4.17 16.64 1.90
CA SER A 180 4.92 17.88 1.71
C SER A 180 5.85 17.74 0.51
N GLY A 181 5.67 18.56 -0.53
CA GLY A 181 6.35 18.34 -1.80
C GLY A 181 5.97 17.01 -2.41
N PHE A 182 6.95 16.14 -2.61
CA PHE A 182 6.75 14.75 -3.03
C PHE A 182 6.78 13.75 -1.88
N ASP A 183 7.11 14.18 -0.65
CA ASP A 183 7.26 13.32 0.52
C ASP A 183 5.91 13.04 1.17
N TYR A 184 5.52 11.77 1.26
CA TYR A 184 4.41 11.34 2.09
C TYR A 184 4.80 11.41 3.57
N LEU A 185 3.88 11.91 4.39
CA LEU A 185 4.07 12.01 5.84
C LEU A 185 3.28 10.88 6.51
N THR A 186 3.96 10.12 7.35
CA THR A 186 3.39 8.93 7.95
C THR A 186 3.19 9.05 9.45
N ARG A 187 2.13 8.41 9.92
CA ARG A 187 1.88 8.05 11.31
C ARG A 187 2.19 6.55 11.44
N ASP A 188 3.19 6.21 12.22
CA ASP A 188 3.74 4.86 12.32
C ASP A 188 3.37 4.25 13.69
N PRO A 189 2.66 3.10 13.74
CA PRO A 189 2.35 2.44 14.99
C PRO A 189 3.57 1.83 15.71
N GLY A 190 4.66 1.58 14.99
CA GLY A 190 5.88 1.04 15.57
C GLY A 190 6.64 2.08 16.41
N THR A 191 6.84 3.28 15.84
CA THR A 191 7.56 4.38 16.51
C THR A 191 6.70 5.61 16.72
N GLY A 192 5.48 5.57 16.22
CA GLY A 192 4.64 6.64 15.76
C GLY A 192 4.26 7.75 16.71
N ALA A 193 3.83 7.44 17.93
CA ALA A 193 3.24 8.47 18.80
C ALA A 193 4.28 9.54 19.24
N GLU A 194 5.55 9.14 19.44
CA GLU A 194 6.60 10.02 19.94
C GLU A 194 7.22 10.90 18.86
N ARG A 195 7.29 10.40 17.62
CA ARG A 195 7.90 11.13 16.50
C ARG A 195 6.98 12.13 15.81
N GLY A 196 5.67 12.05 16.03
CA GLY A 196 4.72 12.82 15.23
C GLY A 196 4.65 12.33 13.77
N LEU A 197 4.36 13.23 12.84
CA LEU A 197 4.39 12.94 11.40
C LEU A 197 5.82 13.14 10.85
N TYR A 198 6.33 12.13 10.17
CA TYR A 198 7.65 12.16 9.53
C TYR A 198 7.60 11.58 8.11
N ALA A 199 8.64 11.79 7.32
CA ALA A 199 8.66 11.38 5.94
C ALA A 199 8.73 9.84 5.83
N LEU A 200 7.80 9.24 5.07
CA LEU A 200 7.72 7.79 4.85
C LEU A 200 9.04 7.19 4.33
N ARG A 201 9.80 7.96 3.55
CA ARG A 201 11.11 7.55 3.02
C ARG A 201 12.14 7.22 4.10
N GLU A 202 11.98 7.74 5.32
CA GLU A 202 12.89 7.47 6.43
C GLU A 202 12.82 6.01 6.90
N LEU A 203 11.73 5.29 6.56
CA LEU A 203 11.63 3.85 6.81
C LEU A 203 12.45 2.99 5.85
N GLY A 204 13.02 3.59 4.78
CA GLY A 204 13.86 2.87 3.81
C GLY A 204 13.13 1.76 3.04
N SER A 205 11.82 1.86 2.91
CA SER A 205 10.95 0.81 2.38
C SER A 205 10.06 1.32 1.26
N ARG A 206 9.64 0.41 0.36
CA ARG A 206 8.73 0.70 -0.72
C ARG A 206 7.29 0.38 -0.34
N ILE A 207 6.34 1.03 -1.00
CA ILE A 207 4.91 0.78 -0.82
C ILE A 207 4.48 -0.38 -1.71
N GLU A 208 4.01 -1.48 -1.12
CA GLU A 208 3.58 -2.69 -1.83
C GLU A 208 2.07 -2.76 -2.04
N ALA A 209 1.29 -2.14 -1.17
CA ALA A 209 -0.17 -2.16 -1.27
C ALA A 209 -0.79 -0.99 -0.49
N LEU A 210 -2.06 -0.69 -0.79
CA LEU A 210 -2.86 0.32 -0.13
C LEU A 210 -4.10 -0.30 0.50
N ARG A 211 -4.58 0.34 1.59
CA ARG A 211 -5.91 0.16 2.16
C ARG A 211 -6.46 1.52 2.53
N PHE A 212 -7.74 1.73 2.33
CA PHE A 212 -8.39 2.90 2.89
C PHE A 212 -9.87 2.68 3.14
N TYR A 213 -10.34 3.42 4.11
CA TYR A 213 -11.74 3.51 4.46
C TYR A 213 -12.31 4.83 3.97
N GLU A 214 -13.62 4.88 3.82
CA GLU A 214 -14.36 6.10 3.54
C GLU A 214 -15.41 6.31 4.62
N LYS A 215 -15.54 7.56 5.08
CA LYS A 215 -16.60 7.97 6.00
C LYS A 215 -17.94 7.92 5.28
N LEU A 216 -18.91 7.25 5.86
CA LEU A 216 -20.30 7.30 5.42
C LEU A 216 -20.94 8.63 5.84
N ARG A 217 -21.86 9.13 5.04
CA ARG A 217 -22.53 10.43 5.26
C ARG A 217 -23.76 10.25 6.10
#